data_ea5485f627bbf6deeaafe72771ee6759
#
_entry.id   ea5485f627bbf6deeaafe72771ee6759
#
_cell.length_a   1.000
_cell.length_b   1.000
_cell.length_c   1.000
_cell.angle_alpha   90.00
_cell.angle_beta   90.00
_cell.angle_gamma   90.00
#
_symmetry.space_group_name_H-M   'P 1'
#
loop_
_entity.id
_entity.type
_entity.pdbx_description
1 polymer ?
#
loop_
_entity_poly.entity_id
_entity_poly.type
_entity_poly.pdbx_seq_one_letter_code
_entity_poly.pdbx_strand_id
1 'polypeptide(L)'
;TNISNFLCIGIMLAALIQTAKKKEDSYVSAVPMLKFIGMLGILLTFLVFNIMLAGAEGRDPQANWRVGSLISHVVLPIMYIADWFLFYERKKAKWYYPIASIAFPLAYVAFLLIQAVILKFDSSILIPTTTTPLIYPYFFVNLDTQGISGVLMWIGILSAAFVAVGFLFFGLDKLGKKKTEKEMNE
;
A
#
# COMPACT_ATOMS: atom_id res chain seq x y z
N THR A 1 0.49 -1.76 -6.69
CA THR A 1 -0.85 -1.10 -6.73
C THR A 1 -1.97 -2.09 -6.50
N ASN A 2 -2.17 -3.08 -7.37
CA ASN A 2 -3.32 -4.00 -7.27
C ASN A 2 -3.34 -4.77 -5.94
N ILE A 3 -2.21 -5.30 -5.49
CA ILE A 3 -2.11 -6.04 -4.22
C ILE A 3 -2.50 -5.14 -3.03
N SER A 4 -2.03 -3.89 -2.99
CA SER A 4 -2.40 -2.94 -1.92
C SER A 4 -3.90 -2.63 -1.95
N ASN A 5 -4.47 -2.42 -3.14
CA ASN A 5 -5.91 -2.18 -3.30
C ASN A 5 -6.74 -3.39 -2.86
N PHE A 6 -6.37 -4.62 -3.28
CA PHE A 6 -7.06 -5.84 -2.84
C PHE A 6 -6.96 -6.06 -1.34
N LEU A 7 -5.79 -5.80 -0.74
CA LEU A 7 -5.63 -5.86 0.72
C LEU A 7 -6.59 -4.89 1.42
N CYS A 8 -6.66 -3.64 0.96
CA CYS A 8 -7.56 -2.64 1.52
C CYS A 8 -9.04 -3.04 1.37
N ILE A 9 -9.45 -3.55 0.20
CA ILE A 9 -10.81 -4.05 -0.02
C ILE A 9 -11.13 -5.20 0.94
N GLY A 10 -10.22 -6.18 1.08
CA GLY A 10 -10.40 -7.30 2.01
C GLY A 10 -10.56 -6.85 3.47
N ILE A 11 -9.73 -5.88 3.91
CA ILE A 11 -9.81 -5.32 5.26
C ILE A 11 -11.15 -4.59 5.48
N MET A 12 -11.59 -3.79 4.51
CA MET A 12 -12.86 -3.06 4.59
C MET A 12 -14.08 -4.00 4.58
N LEU A 13 -14.06 -5.06 3.77
CA LEU A 13 -15.10 -6.08 3.78
C LEU A 13 -15.16 -6.82 5.12
N ALA A 14 -14.00 -7.19 5.69
CA ALA A 14 -13.95 -7.82 6.99
C ALA A 14 -14.53 -6.90 8.09
N ALA A 15 -14.20 -5.61 8.05
CA ALA A 15 -14.74 -4.61 8.97
C ALA A 15 -16.27 -4.47 8.81
N LEU A 16 -16.76 -4.39 7.58
CA LEU A 16 -18.20 -4.31 7.28
C LEU A 16 -18.97 -5.53 7.82
N ILE A 17 -18.46 -6.74 7.57
CA ILE A 17 -19.08 -7.98 8.05
C ILE A 17 -19.13 -8.02 9.58
N GLN A 18 -18.09 -7.56 10.26
CA GLN A 18 -18.06 -7.51 11.72
C GLN A 18 -19.07 -6.50 12.28
N THR A 19 -19.11 -5.30 11.74
CA THR A 19 -20.06 -4.27 12.16
C THR A 19 -21.51 -4.76 11.96
N ALA A 20 -21.80 -5.38 10.82
CA ALA A 20 -23.12 -5.93 10.53
C ALA A 20 -23.53 -7.08 11.49
N LYS A 21 -22.57 -7.93 11.90
CA LYS A 21 -22.84 -9.03 12.82
C LYS A 21 -23.06 -8.59 14.26
N LYS A 22 -22.35 -7.57 14.71
CA LYS A 22 -22.39 -7.12 16.11
C LYS A 22 -23.63 -6.28 16.45
N LYS A 23 -24.34 -5.76 15.45
CA LYS A 23 -25.45 -4.80 15.62
C LYS A 23 -25.10 -3.59 16.52
N GLU A 24 -23.84 -3.28 16.66
CA GLU A 24 -23.33 -2.15 17.44
C GLU A 24 -22.94 -1.02 16.49
N ASP A 25 -23.24 0.20 16.86
CA ASP A 25 -22.88 1.42 16.11
C ASP A 25 -21.36 1.72 16.12
N SER A 26 -20.57 0.90 16.79
CA SER A 26 -19.12 1.08 16.89
C SER A 26 -18.38 0.33 15.76
N TYR A 27 -17.72 1.10 14.91
CA TYR A 27 -16.76 0.60 13.93
C TYR A 27 -15.51 0.08 14.66
N VAL A 28 -15.49 -1.21 14.94
CA VAL A 28 -14.32 -1.88 15.54
C VAL A 28 -13.51 -2.55 14.44
N SER A 29 -12.25 -2.14 14.28
CA SER A 29 -11.35 -2.85 13.38
C SER A 29 -11.02 -4.22 13.95
N ALA A 30 -11.41 -5.29 13.24
CA ALA A 30 -11.13 -6.67 13.61
C ALA A 30 -9.66 -6.93 13.88
N VAL A 31 -8.83 -6.32 13.07
CA VAL A 31 -7.38 -6.51 13.12
C VAL A 31 -6.71 -5.15 12.94
N PRO A 32 -6.50 -4.38 14.02
CA PRO A 32 -5.91 -3.04 13.95
C PRO A 32 -4.57 -3.00 13.23
N MET A 33 -3.77 -4.06 13.36
CA MET A 33 -2.49 -4.18 12.67
C MET A 33 -2.66 -4.27 11.15
N LEU A 34 -3.59 -5.08 10.63
CA LEU A 34 -3.84 -5.18 9.20
C LEU A 34 -4.36 -3.87 8.62
N LYS A 35 -5.22 -3.16 9.36
CA LYS A 35 -5.70 -1.84 8.94
C LYS A 35 -4.56 -0.82 8.86
N PHE A 36 -3.61 -0.87 9.81
CA PHE A 36 -2.41 -0.03 9.80
C PHE A 36 -1.47 -0.39 8.63
N ILE A 37 -1.23 -1.69 8.38
CA ILE A 37 -0.44 -2.16 7.23
C ILE A 37 -1.09 -1.75 5.91
N GLY A 38 -2.40 -1.94 5.78
CA GLY A 38 -3.17 -1.54 4.60
C GLY A 38 -3.07 -0.04 4.32
N MET A 39 -3.19 0.78 5.36
CA MET A 39 -3.05 2.23 5.26
C MET A 39 -1.65 2.64 4.78
N LEU A 40 -0.58 2.07 5.35
CA LEU A 40 0.78 2.36 4.89
C LEU A 40 1.03 1.82 3.48
N GLY A 41 0.53 0.63 3.15
CA GLY A 41 0.68 0.04 1.82
C GLY A 41 -0.04 0.84 0.72
N ILE A 42 -1.24 1.34 0.99
CA ILE A 42 -1.98 2.16 0.02
C ILE A 42 -1.40 3.57 -0.10
N LEU A 43 -0.90 4.14 1.01
CA LEU A 43 -0.18 5.41 0.99
C LEU A 43 1.12 5.29 0.18
N LEU A 44 1.88 4.20 0.34
CA LEU A 44 3.06 3.94 -0.49
C LEU A 44 2.69 3.89 -1.96
N THR A 45 1.61 3.19 -2.31
CA THR A 45 1.09 3.13 -3.68
C THR A 45 0.78 4.52 -4.22
N PHE A 46 0.11 5.36 -3.43
CA PHE A 46 -0.21 6.75 -3.78
C PHE A 46 1.05 7.59 -4.01
N LEU A 47 2.00 7.56 -3.08
CA LEU A 47 3.22 8.37 -3.15
C LEU A 47 4.14 7.93 -4.29
N VAL A 48 4.41 6.62 -4.41
CA VAL A 48 5.28 6.09 -5.47
C VAL A 48 4.69 6.38 -6.85
N PHE A 49 3.38 6.19 -7.02
CA PHE A 49 2.75 6.48 -8.31
C PHE A 49 2.82 7.97 -8.65
N ASN A 50 2.33 8.84 -7.77
CA ASN A 50 2.17 10.25 -8.09
C ASN A 50 3.51 11.03 -8.13
N ILE A 51 4.51 10.62 -7.33
CA ILE A 51 5.81 11.30 -7.25
C ILE A 51 6.82 10.72 -8.24
N MET A 52 6.87 9.38 -8.37
CA MET A 52 7.94 8.71 -9.10
C MET A 52 7.51 8.18 -10.48
N LEU A 53 6.25 7.74 -10.63
CA LEU A 53 5.84 7.02 -11.84
C LEU A 53 4.99 7.85 -12.79
N ALA A 54 4.17 8.77 -12.32
CA ALA A 54 3.25 9.53 -13.17
C ALA A 54 3.97 10.40 -14.20
N GLY A 55 5.19 10.90 -13.88
CA GLY A 55 6.04 11.69 -14.78
C GLY A 55 7.25 10.94 -15.33
N ALA A 56 7.34 9.61 -15.16
CA ALA A 56 8.52 8.85 -15.58
C ALA A 56 8.67 8.81 -17.12
N GLU A 57 9.91 8.90 -17.60
CA GLU A 57 10.23 8.80 -19.03
C GLU A 57 9.68 7.49 -19.65
N GLY A 58 9.22 7.58 -20.89
CA GLY A 58 8.66 6.45 -21.63
C GLY A 58 7.25 6.05 -21.22
N ARG A 59 6.65 6.72 -20.25
CA ARG A 59 5.26 6.49 -19.85
C ARG A 59 4.32 7.45 -20.58
N ASP A 60 3.25 6.90 -21.16
CA ASP A 60 2.18 7.72 -21.75
C ASP A 60 1.51 8.58 -20.67
N PRO A 61 1.62 9.93 -20.72
CA PRO A 61 1.00 10.79 -19.71
C PRO A 61 -0.53 10.64 -19.67
N GLN A 62 -1.17 10.31 -20.81
CA GLN A 62 -2.62 10.13 -20.89
C GLN A 62 -3.06 8.86 -20.15
N ALA A 63 -2.18 7.85 -20.01
CA ALA A 63 -2.47 6.65 -19.25
C ALA A 63 -2.74 6.93 -17.76
N ASN A 64 -2.18 8.01 -17.19
CA ASN A 64 -2.41 8.42 -15.82
C ASN A 64 -3.85 8.89 -15.59
N TRP A 65 -4.48 9.46 -16.60
CA TRP A 65 -5.84 10.02 -16.54
C TRP A 65 -6.94 9.00 -16.89
N ARG A 66 -6.58 7.77 -17.24
CA ARG A 66 -7.57 6.71 -17.42
C ARG A 66 -8.30 6.45 -16.11
N VAL A 67 -9.61 6.23 -16.18
CA VAL A 67 -10.48 6.04 -15.01
C VAL A 67 -9.93 4.97 -14.05
N GLY A 68 -9.47 3.83 -14.58
CA GLY A 68 -8.87 2.78 -13.77
C GLY A 68 -7.60 3.24 -13.03
N SER A 69 -6.75 4.05 -13.67
CA SER A 69 -5.54 4.62 -13.05
C SER A 69 -5.90 5.61 -11.94
N LEU A 70 -6.82 6.54 -12.19
CA LEU A 70 -7.28 7.50 -11.19
C LEU A 70 -7.91 6.80 -9.98
N ILE A 71 -8.77 5.81 -10.21
CA ILE A 71 -9.39 5.06 -9.11
C ILE A 71 -8.33 4.37 -8.28
N SER A 72 -7.42 3.62 -8.89
CA SER A 72 -6.47 2.76 -8.17
C SER A 72 -5.32 3.52 -7.51
N HIS A 73 -4.91 4.67 -8.04
CA HIS A 73 -3.73 5.39 -7.55
C HIS A 73 -4.06 6.70 -6.81
N VAL A 74 -5.29 7.20 -6.91
CA VAL A 74 -5.69 8.46 -6.28
C VAL A 74 -6.94 8.28 -5.41
N VAL A 75 -8.07 7.87 -6.00
CA VAL A 75 -9.35 7.84 -5.28
C VAL A 75 -9.35 6.83 -4.13
N LEU A 76 -9.04 5.56 -4.41
CA LEU A 76 -9.02 4.52 -3.37
C LEU A 76 -8.00 4.81 -2.26
N PRO A 77 -6.74 5.23 -2.56
CA PRO A 77 -5.81 5.66 -1.53
C PRO A 77 -6.35 6.77 -0.64
N ILE A 78 -6.89 7.85 -1.23
CA ILE A 78 -7.44 8.98 -0.46
C ILE A 78 -8.61 8.52 0.41
N MET A 79 -9.53 7.72 -0.13
CA MET A 79 -10.67 7.20 0.63
C MET A 79 -10.22 6.35 1.81
N TYR A 80 -9.24 5.45 1.62
CA TYR A 80 -8.74 4.59 2.70
C TYR A 80 -7.99 5.38 3.78
N ILE A 81 -7.20 6.38 3.38
CA ILE A 81 -6.51 7.29 4.31
C ILE A 81 -7.53 8.11 5.10
N ALA A 82 -8.57 8.63 4.42
CA ALA A 82 -9.66 9.36 5.07
C ALA A 82 -10.40 8.47 6.07
N ASP A 83 -10.72 7.22 5.70
CA ASP A 83 -11.32 6.23 6.59
C ASP A 83 -10.45 5.98 7.84
N TRP A 84 -9.11 5.90 7.67
CA TRP A 84 -8.21 5.76 8.80
C TRP A 84 -8.27 6.97 9.75
N PHE A 85 -8.34 8.20 9.21
CA PHE A 85 -8.45 9.40 10.04
C PHE A 85 -9.79 9.53 10.75
N LEU A 86 -10.88 9.15 10.11
CA LEU A 86 -12.24 9.34 10.59
C LEU A 86 -12.70 8.22 11.53
N PHE A 87 -12.35 6.97 11.22
CA PHE A 87 -12.95 5.80 11.85
C PHE A 87 -11.96 4.86 12.55
N TYR A 88 -10.65 5.04 12.37
CA TYR A 88 -9.68 4.21 13.08
C TYR A 88 -9.67 4.54 14.57
N GLU A 89 -9.82 3.51 15.40
CA GLU A 89 -9.72 3.67 16.86
C GLU A 89 -8.33 4.11 17.27
N ARG A 90 -8.22 5.31 17.87
CA ARG A 90 -6.95 5.88 18.29
C ARG A 90 -6.33 5.12 19.46
N LYS A 91 -5.00 5.20 19.58
CA LYS A 91 -4.17 4.55 20.60
C LYS A 91 -4.16 3.01 20.52
N LYS A 92 -4.59 2.44 19.39
CA LYS A 92 -4.54 0.99 19.15
C LYS A 92 -3.24 0.54 18.45
N ALA A 93 -2.54 1.43 17.75
CA ALA A 93 -1.28 1.09 17.13
C ALA A 93 -0.22 0.76 18.20
N LYS A 94 0.54 -0.31 17.96
CA LYS A 94 1.67 -0.72 18.79
C LYS A 94 2.97 -0.23 18.16
N TRP A 95 4.00 0.00 18.96
CA TRP A 95 5.27 0.58 18.53
C TRP A 95 5.96 -0.21 17.40
N TYR A 96 5.72 -1.51 17.35
CA TYR A 96 6.32 -2.38 16.33
C TYR A 96 5.53 -2.42 15.01
N TYR A 97 4.32 -1.83 14.93
CA TYR A 97 3.52 -1.82 13.69
C TYR A 97 4.24 -1.17 12.51
N PRO A 98 4.90 0.00 12.66
CA PRO A 98 5.70 0.59 11.57
C PRO A 98 6.79 -0.35 11.05
N ILE A 99 7.48 -1.05 11.95
CA ILE A 99 8.56 -1.98 11.59
C ILE A 99 7.98 -3.24 10.94
N ALA A 100 6.97 -3.85 11.54
CA ALA A 100 6.35 -5.06 10.99
C ALA A 100 5.70 -4.81 9.62
N SER A 101 5.20 -3.59 9.37
CA SER A 101 4.58 -3.22 8.10
C SER A 101 5.54 -3.28 6.91
N ILE A 102 6.86 -3.21 7.14
CA ILE A 102 7.88 -3.28 6.08
C ILE A 102 7.86 -4.65 5.37
N ALA A 103 7.40 -5.69 6.05
CA ALA A 103 7.30 -7.02 5.46
C ALA A 103 6.42 -7.02 4.20
N PHE A 104 5.39 -6.18 4.15
CA PHE A 104 4.49 -6.08 3.01
C PHE A 104 5.17 -5.56 1.73
N PRO A 105 5.82 -4.38 1.69
CA PRO A 105 6.54 -3.92 0.51
C PRO A 105 7.75 -4.80 0.18
N LEU A 106 8.46 -5.36 1.16
CA LEU A 106 9.58 -6.26 0.88
C LEU A 106 9.13 -7.56 0.22
N ALA A 107 8.04 -8.17 0.68
CA ALA A 107 7.45 -9.35 0.04
C ALA A 107 7.02 -9.03 -1.41
N TYR A 108 6.48 -7.83 -1.65
CA TYR A 108 6.13 -7.40 -3.01
C TYR A 108 7.36 -7.22 -3.90
N VAL A 109 8.44 -6.61 -3.41
CA VAL A 109 9.69 -6.49 -4.17
C VAL A 109 10.29 -7.86 -4.47
N ALA A 110 10.31 -8.77 -3.49
CA ALA A 110 10.78 -10.14 -3.71
C ALA A 110 9.95 -10.85 -4.80
N PHE A 111 8.61 -10.70 -4.76
CA PHE A 111 7.73 -11.21 -5.81
C PHE A 111 8.09 -10.65 -7.19
N LEU A 112 8.31 -9.33 -7.31
CA LEU A 112 8.68 -8.69 -8.58
C LEU A 112 10.01 -9.20 -9.12
N LEU A 113 11.01 -9.38 -8.26
CA LEU A 113 12.32 -9.90 -8.67
C LEU A 113 12.23 -11.36 -9.11
N ILE A 114 11.47 -12.20 -8.41
CA ILE A 114 11.20 -13.59 -8.82
C ILE A 114 10.48 -13.61 -10.17
N GLN A 115 9.44 -12.80 -10.32
CA GLN A 115 8.70 -12.67 -11.60
C GLN A 115 9.64 -12.26 -12.73
N ALA A 116 10.51 -11.27 -12.52
CA ALA A 116 11.47 -10.83 -13.52
C ALA A 116 12.43 -11.94 -13.95
N VAL A 117 12.91 -12.76 -12.99
CA VAL A 117 13.76 -13.93 -13.29
C VAL A 117 12.98 -14.94 -14.14
N ILE A 118 11.76 -15.30 -13.75
CA ILE A 118 10.92 -16.26 -14.50
C ILE A 118 10.68 -15.76 -15.92
N LEU A 119 10.29 -14.50 -16.10
CA LEU A 119 10.01 -13.90 -17.41
C LEU A 119 11.25 -13.80 -18.31
N LYS A 120 12.46 -13.72 -17.73
CA LYS A 120 13.71 -13.78 -18.50
C LYS A 120 14.03 -15.19 -18.99
N PHE A 121 13.68 -16.22 -18.21
CA PHE A 121 13.92 -17.61 -18.61
C PHE A 121 12.88 -18.14 -19.59
N ASP A 122 11.63 -17.71 -19.48
CA ASP A 122 10.56 -18.18 -20.36
C ASP A 122 9.58 -17.03 -20.69
N SER A 123 9.85 -16.36 -21.79
CA SER A 123 8.99 -15.31 -22.31
C SER A 123 7.64 -15.81 -22.88
N SER A 124 7.49 -17.14 -23.06
CA SER A 124 6.24 -17.73 -23.56
C SER A 124 5.09 -17.70 -22.55
N ILE A 125 5.42 -17.53 -21.26
CA ILE A 125 4.44 -17.37 -20.17
C ILE A 125 3.70 -16.02 -20.27
N LEU A 126 4.26 -15.08 -21.04
CA LEU A 126 3.66 -13.78 -21.24
C LEU A 126 2.45 -13.90 -22.14
N ILE A 127 1.27 -13.57 -21.60
CA ILE A 127 0.08 -13.38 -22.42
C ILE A 127 0.42 -12.33 -23.48
N PRO A 128 0.25 -12.64 -24.78
CA PRO A 128 0.51 -11.66 -25.85
C PRO A 128 -0.45 -10.49 -25.70
N THR A 129 -0.06 -9.48 -24.94
CA THR A 129 -0.68 -8.17 -24.99
C THR A 129 0.12 -7.33 -25.96
N THR A 130 -0.53 -6.44 -26.69
CA THR A 130 0.03 -5.59 -27.75
C THR A 130 1.19 -4.68 -27.33
N THR A 131 1.65 -4.79 -26.08
CA THR A 131 2.78 -4.06 -25.53
C THR A 131 3.83 -5.04 -25.05
N THR A 132 5.11 -4.78 -25.38
CA THR A 132 6.27 -5.50 -24.82
C THR A 132 6.12 -5.66 -23.32
N PRO A 133 6.19 -6.89 -22.79
CA PRO A 133 6.01 -7.11 -21.38
C PRO A 133 7.08 -6.37 -20.59
N LEU A 134 6.66 -5.53 -19.65
CA LEU A 134 7.56 -4.87 -18.73
C LEU A 134 8.07 -5.91 -17.73
N ILE A 135 9.27 -6.45 -17.99
CA ILE A 135 9.94 -7.38 -17.06
C ILE A 135 10.10 -6.73 -15.69
N TYR A 136 10.44 -5.45 -15.69
CA TYR A 136 10.53 -4.63 -14.48
C TYR A 136 9.51 -3.49 -14.53
N PRO A 137 8.44 -3.52 -13.69
CA PRO A 137 7.43 -2.48 -13.68
C PRO A 137 7.91 -1.15 -13.11
N TYR A 138 9.04 -1.16 -12.40
CA TYR A 138 9.63 0.04 -11.79
C TYR A 138 11.12 0.11 -12.07
N PHE A 139 11.61 1.31 -12.39
CA PHE A 139 13.03 1.56 -12.69
C PHE A 139 13.95 1.18 -11.52
N PHE A 140 13.50 1.37 -10.29
CA PHE A 140 14.29 1.13 -9.08
C PHE A 140 14.47 -0.37 -8.72
N VAL A 141 13.71 -1.28 -9.32
CA VAL A 141 13.90 -2.73 -9.22
C VAL A 141 14.49 -3.33 -10.48
N ASN A 142 14.88 -2.53 -11.45
CA ASN A 142 15.43 -2.98 -12.72
C ASN A 142 16.90 -3.37 -12.54
N LEU A 143 17.15 -4.68 -12.44
CA LEU A 143 18.50 -5.24 -12.29
C LEU A 143 19.41 -4.98 -13.49
N ASP A 144 18.84 -4.78 -14.70
CA ASP A 144 19.63 -4.60 -15.91
C ASP A 144 20.23 -3.20 -15.98
N THR A 145 19.53 -2.20 -15.46
CA THR A 145 19.99 -0.81 -15.46
C THR A 145 20.64 -0.38 -14.16
N GLN A 146 20.16 -0.90 -13.01
CA GLN A 146 20.64 -0.51 -11.68
C GLN A 146 21.72 -1.44 -11.13
N GLY A 147 21.82 -2.66 -11.64
CA GLY A 147 22.61 -3.71 -11.01
C GLY A 147 22.06 -4.10 -9.62
N ILE A 148 22.67 -5.11 -9.02
CA ILE A 148 22.25 -5.59 -7.68
C ILE A 148 22.43 -4.50 -6.62
N SER A 149 23.57 -3.79 -6.63
CA SER A 149 23.87 -2.74 -5.66
C SER A 149 22.90 -1.57 -5.74
N GLY A 150 22.52 -1.14 -6.94
CA GLY A 150 21.55 -0.07 -7.13
C GLY A 150 20.15 -0.46 -6.66
N VAL A 151 19.71 -1.69 -6.96
CA VAL A 151 18.42 -2.20 -6.47
C VAL A 151 18.40 -2.29 -4.95
N LEU A 152 19.46 -2.82 -4.32
CA LEU A 152 19.57 -2.88 -2.86
C LEU A 152 19.58 -1.49 -2.21
N MET A 153 20.27 -0.53 -2.81
CA MET A 153 20.26 0.87 -2.36
C MET A 153 18.83 1.45 -2.39
N TRP A 154 18.09 1.26 -3.48
CA TRP A 154 16.72 1.73 -3.59
C TRP A 154 15.78 1.05 -2.59
N ILE A 155 15.92 -0.26 -2.40
CA ILE A 155 15.18 -1.00 -1.37
C ILE A 155 15.44 -0.38 0.01
N GLY A 156 16.71 -0.08 0.33
CA GLY A 156 17.09 0.55 1.60
C GLY A 156 16.45 1.93 1.79
N ILE A 157 16.56 2.80 0.78
CA ILE A 157 16.00 4.16 0.80
C ILE A 157 14.47 4.12 0.98
N LEU A 158 13.78 3.35 0.15
CA LEU A 158 12.32 3.25 0.19
C LEU A 158 11.83 2.60 1.49
N SER A 159 12.58 1.62 2.00
CA SER A 159 12.27 1.00 3.30
C SER A 159 12.42 1.97 4.46
N ALA A 160 13.49 2.76 4.49
CA ALA A 160 13.70 3.77 5.51
C ALA A 160 12.60 4.85 5.48
N ALA A 161 12.26 5.34 4.28
CA ALA A 161 11.16 6.29 4.10
C ALA A 161 9.82 5.70 4.56
N PHE A 162 9.53 4.44 4.20
CA PHE A 162 8.31 3.75 4.60
C PHE A 162 8.18 3.61 6.13
N VAL A 163 9.26 3.21 6.80
CA VAL A 163 9.29 3.10 8.27
C VAL A 163 9.13 4.47 8.92
N ALA A 164 9.80 5.51 8.41
CA ALA A 164 9.68 6.88 8.92
C ALA A 164 8.23 7.38 8.83
N VAL A 165 7.55 7.17 7.69
CA VAL A 165 6.13 7.48 7.53
C VAL A 165 5.29 6.64 8.49
N GLY A 166 5.62 5.37 8.67
CA GLY A 166 4.95 4.50 9.64
C GLY A 166 5.00 5.04 11.06
N PHE A 167 6.18 5.52 11.51
CA PHE A 167 6.32 6.16 12.83
C PHE A 167 5.58 7.48 12.92
N LEU A 168 5.51 8.27 11.84
CA LEU A 168 4.67 9.47 11.79
C LEU A 168 3.20 9.10 12.09
N PHE A 169 2.63 8.11 11.40
CA PHE A 169 1.26 7.67 11.62
C PHE A 169 1.06 7.01 12.99
N PHE A 170 2.06 6.31 13.51
CA PHE A 170 2.04 5.84 14.89
C PHE A 170 1.98 7.00 15.89
N GLY A 171 2.74 8.06 15.68
CA GLY A 171 2.68 9.30 16.48
C GLY A 171 1.30 9.95 16.42
N LEU A 172 0.74 10.10 15.21
CA LEU A 172 -0.61 10.64 15.00
C LEU A 172 -1.68 9.80 15.70
N ASP A 173 -1.53 8.46 15.71
CA ASP A 173 -2.41 7.57 16.47
C ASP A 173 -2.38 7.88 17.98
N LYS A 174 -1.20 8.16 18.54
CA LYS A 174 -1.04 8.47 19.97
C LYS A 174 -1.60 9.83 20.37
N LEU A 175 -1.58 10.80 19.46
CA LEU A 175 -2.13 12.15 19.68
C LEU A 175 -3.67 12.18 19.64
N GLY A 176 -4.31 11.21 19.00
CA GLY A 176 -5.76 11.13 18.91
C GLY A 176 -6.43 10.95 20.28
N LYS A 177 -7.61 11.56 20.47
CA LYS A 177 -8.44 11.31 21.66
C LYS A 177 -8.94 9.86 21.63
N LYS A 178 -8.85 9.16 22.74
CA LYS A 178 -9.53 7.86 22.92
C LYS A 178 -11.02 8.15 23.04
N LYS A 179 -11.87 7.59 22.18
CA LYS A 179 -13.32 7.64 22.42
C LYS A 179 -13.61 7.04 23.78
N THR A 180 -14.23 7.82 24.65
CA THR A 180 -14.63 7.36 25.99
C THR A 180 -15.88 6.48 25.80
N GLU A 181 -16.04 5.41 26.61
CA GLU A 181 -17.22 4.54 26.56
C GLU A 181 -18.54 5.30 26.65
N LYS A 182 -18.51 6.51 27.21
CA LYS A 182 -19.67 7.40 27.32
C LYS A 182 -20.12 7.99 25.97
N GLU A 183 -19.18 8.24 25.05
CA GLU A 183 -19.47 8.75 23.69
C GLU A 183 -19.86 7.64 22.69
N MET A 184 -19.82 6.38 23.10
CA MET A 184 -20.26 5.24 22.32
C MET A 184 -21.69 4.80 22.68
N ASN A 185 -22.28 5.34 23.76
CA ASN A 185 -23.61 4.99 24.26
C ASN A 185 -24.63 6.13 24.15
N GLU A 186 -24.27 7.24 23.53
CA GLU A 186 -25.14 8.35 23.12
C GLU A 186 -25.34 8.32 21.58
#